data_0251fa4c5737ab38ff6fb882a9b99816
#
_entry.id   0251fa4c5737ab38ff6fb882a9b99816
#
_cell.length_a   1.000
_cell.length_b   1.000
_cell.length_c   1.000
_cell.angle_alpha   90.00
_cell.angle_beta   90.00
_cell.angle_gamma   90.00
#
_symmetry.space_group_name_H-M   'P 1'
#
loop_
_entity.id
_entity.type
_entity.pdbx_description
1 polymer ?
#
loop_
_entity_poly.entity_id
_entity_poly.type
_entity_poly.pdbx_seq_one_letter_code
_entity_poly.pdbx_strand_id
1 'polypeptide(L)'
;TVGVRCPDHPVTRAIIEAAGVPVAAPSGNTSGRPSPTTAGHMAEDMDGKIDGIVDGGPCAVGVESTIIDLTVTPPRLLRPGGLPLEALEEVLGTVAVDKAVTGLLKDGEKPRAPGMKYRHYAPKAPVTAVTGDPAHSALVIRGLLREKAGVICFDEFAGYFEGHIVHRLGPFTDKLAQAQRVFDALRTFDTSDVTEIFAQCPDDAGLGLAVGNRLKKAAGFHLIDGDAPVVIGITGGTGSGKTSALQALEALGGTVLDCDAVYHQALREDETLRRRIRDAFGEVFRGTELDRQKLGSLVFSDPQALERLNGIIFDYLPGVLRRRMEGKVLVGLDAINLIESGLGELCCRTVAVLAPDEQRVQRIMQRDHIPEEYARLRIQAQKPDSYYREHCTDVLENQEETPEAFREKAEIFFRDLLRQLHHITEGGHER
;
A
#
# COMPACT_ATOMS: atom_id res chain seq x y z
N THR A 1 20.91 36.07 -3.37
CA THR A 1 21.43 35.04 -2.47
C THR A 1 22.49 34.18 -3.17
N VAL A 2 23.45 33.64 -2.43
CA VAL A 2 24.47 32.72 -2.89
C VAL A 2 24.41 31.45 -2.03
N GLY A 3 24.56 30.28 -2.67
CA GLY A 3 24.69 28.99 -1.96
C GLY A 3 26.15 28.78 -1.54
N VAL A 4 26.40 28.64 -0.25
CA VAL A 4 27.72 28.31 0.31
C VAL A 4 27.69 26.88 0.81
N ARG A 5 28.68 26.07 0.42
CA ARG A 5 28.83 24.68 0.88
C ARG A 5 30.00 24.59 1.86
N CYS A 6 29.78 23.90 2.97
CA CYS A 6 30.81 23.62 3.97
C CYS A 6 30.99 22.08 4.08
N PRO A 7 31.93 21.48 3.32
CA PRO A 7 32.19 20.04 3.40
C PRO A 7 32.99 19.72 4.68
N ASP A 8 32.66 18.53 5.26
CA ASP A 8 33.39 17.97 6.41
C ASP A 8 34.47 16.93 6.00
N HIS A 9 34.45 16.48 4.74
CA HIS A 9 35.43 15.51 4.23
C HIS A 9 36.85 16.05 4.18
N PRO A 10 37.82 15.39 4.83
CA PRO A 10 39.17 15.96 5.02
C PRO A 10 39.92 16.21 3.70
N VAL A 11 39.82 15.27 2.73
CA VAL A 11 40.46 15.44 1.42
C VAL A 11 39.84 16.62 0.65
N THR A 12 38.53 16.77 0.67
CA THR A 12 37.86 17.91 0.03
C THR A 12 38.27 19.24 0.64
N ARG A 13 38.36 19.30 1.96
CA ARG A 13 38.84 20.51 2.68
C ARG A 13 40.28 20.85 2.31
N ALA A 14 41.18 19.87 2.31
CA ALA A 14 42.56 20.06 1.91
C ALA A 14 42.70 20.58 0.46
N ILE A 15 41.88 20.08 -0.47
CA ILE A 15 41.85 20.57 -1.85
C ILE A 15 41.41 22.05 -1.89
N ILE A 16 40.33 22.41 -1.18
CA ILE A 16 39.81 23.78 -1.13
C ILE A 16 40.86 24.72 -0.50
N GLU A 17 41.48 24.31 0.59
CA GLU A 17 42.54 25.08 1.26
C GLU A 17 43.74 25.29 0.35
N ALA A 18 44.19 24.22 -0.34
CA ALA A 18 45.33 24.32 -1.28
C ALA A 18 45.02 25.18 -2.51
N ALA A 19 43.76 25.18 -2.98
CA ALA A 19 43.35 26.02 -4.10
C ALA A 19 43.39 27.53 -3.77
N GLY A 20 43.16 27.91 -2.52
CA GLY A 20 43.17 29.31 -2.07
C GLY A 20 42.10 30.21 -2.70
N VAL A 21 41.13 29.60 -3.38
CA VAL A 21 40.01 30.27 -4.06
C VAL A 21 38.69 29.49 -3.85
N PRO A 22 37.54 30.15 -3.97
CA PRO A 22 36.26 29.44 -3.96
C PRO A 22 36.18 28.41 -5.09
N VAL A 23 35.70 27.20 -4.77
CA VAL A 23 35.56 26.09 -5.73
C VAL A 23 34.09 25.88 -6.02
N ALA A 24 33.68 25.91 -7.31
CA ALA A 24 32.33 25.57 -7.74
C ALA A 24 32.19 24.06 -7.77
N ALA A 25 31.13 23.53 -7.11
CA ALA A 25 30.95 22.10 -6.94
C ALA A 25 29.50 21.67 -7.34
N PRO A 26 29.25 21.32 -8.60
CA PRO A 26 28.03 20.69 -9.02
C PRO A 26 27.95 19.21 -8.54
N SER A 27 26.82 18.55 -8.75
CA SER A 27 26.77 17.10 -8.58
C SER A 27 27.49 16.37 -9.70
N GLY A 28 28.23 15.29 -9.37
CA GLY A 28 29.04 14.53 -10.33
C GLY A 28 28.28 13.44 -11.07
N ASN A 29 26.97 13.58 -11.30
CA ASN A 29 26.12 12.62 -12.01
C ASN A 29 25.58 13.22 -13.32
N THR A 30 25.23 12.35 -14.26
CA THR A 30 24.39 12.75 -15.39
C THR A 30 23.04 13.24 -14.86
N SER A 31 22.53 14.37 -15.40
CA SER A 31 21.31 15.02 -14.91
C SER A 31 20.14 14.05 -14.83
N GLY A 32 19.47 14.01 -13.67
CA GLY A 32 18.31 13.15 -13.40
C GLY A 32 18.66 11.77 -12.82
N ARG A 33 19.89 11.27 -13.01
CA ARG A 33 20.33 9.97 -12.45
C ARG A 33 20.59 10.05 -10.93
N PRO A 34 20.61 8.90 -10.22
CA PRO A 34 21.02 8.84 -8.83
C PRO A 34 22.43 9.40 -8.61
N SER A 35 22.65 10.11 -7.50
CA SER A 35 23.97 10.70 -7.20
C SER A 35 25.03 9.63 -6.98
N PRO A 36 26.30 9.85 -7.42
CA PRO A 36 27.39 8.92 -7.19
C PRO A 36 27.78 8.92 -5.71
N THR A 37 28.04 7.73 -5.16
CA THR A 37 28.50 7.52 -3.78
C THR A 37 29.87 6.88 -3.70
N THR A 38 30.44 6.50 -4.84
CA THR A 38 31.78 5.92 -5.00
C THR A 38 32.49 6.53 -6.21
N ALA A 39 33.83 6.39 -6.28
CA ALA A 39 34.60 6.77 -7.47
C ALA A 39 34.18 5.97 -8.71
N GLY A 40 33.76 4.70 -8.56
CA GLY A 40 33.23 3.89 -9.65
C GLY A 40 31.95 4.49 -10.26
N HIS A 41 30.96 4.88 -9.46
CA HIS A 41 29.77 5.60 -9.94
C HIS A 41 30.10 6.92 -10.64
N MET A 42 31.15 7.64 -10.15
CA MET A 42 31.60 8.84 -10.77
C MET A 42 32.20 8.57 -12.14
N ALA A 43 33.03 7.53 -12.28
CA ALA A 43 33.62 7.10 -13.55
C ALA A 43 32.52 6.69 -14.56
N GLU A 44 31.53 5.92 -14.16
CA GLU A 44 30.42 5.54 -15.04
C GLU A 44 29.71 6.76 -15.66
N ASP A 45 29.50 7.83 -14.88
CA ASP A 45 28.76 8.99 -15.34
C ASP A 45 29.64 10.02 -16.08
N MET A 46 30.96 10.12 -15.73
CA MET A 46 31.83 11.23 -16.12
C MET A 46 33.05 10.82 -16.91
N ASP A 47 33.30 9.55 -17.20
CA ASP A 47 34.42 9.13 -18.03
C ASP A 47 34.44 9.85 -19.38
N GLY A 48 35.61 10.34 -19.79
CA GLY A 48 35.79 11.14 -21.01
C GLY A 48 35.21 12.57 -20.98
N LYS A 49 34.62 13.01 -19.85
CA LYS A 49 34.01 14.35 -19.69
C LYS A 49 34.75 15.23 -18.68
N ILE A 50 35.63 14.66 -17.88
CA ILE A 50 36.43 15.36 -16.84
C ILE A 50 37.87 14.90 -16.89
N ASP A 51 38.78 15.74 -16.37
CA ASP A 51 40.22 15.52 -16.43
C ASP A 51 40.72 14.47 -15.42
N GLY A 52 40.02 14.30 -14.30
CA GLY A 52 40.42 13.36 -13.28
C GLY A 52 39.41 13.19 -12.14
N ILE A 53 39.58 12.12 -11.39
CA ILE A 53 38.78 11.78 -10.19
C ILE A 53 39.77 11.62 -9.04
N VAL A 54 39.51 12.31 -7.94
CA VAL A 54 40.20 12.04 -6.66
C VAL A 54 39.32 11.11 -5.84
N ASP A 55 39.76 9.87 -5.68
CA ASP A 55 39.07 8.89 -4.89
C ASP A 55 39.32 9.11 -3.39
N GLY A 56 38.32 9.63 -2.69
CA GLY A 56 38.34 9.82 -1.24
C GLY A 56 37.71 8.65 -0.47
N GLY A 57 37.39 7.55 -1.16
CA GLY A 57 36.62 6.44 -0.61
C GLY A 57 35.11 6.62 -0.77
N PRO A 58 34.32 5.62 -0.32
CA PRO A 58 32.87 5.69 -0.38
C PRO A 58 32.31 6.79 0.53
N CYS A 59 31.17 7.38 0.11
CA CYS A 59 30.53 8.45 0.89
C CYS A 59 30.06 7.90 2.26
N ALA A 60 30.50 8.57 3.35
CA ALA A 60 30.19 8.13 4.72
C ALA A 60 28.68 8.20 5.05
N VAL A 61 27.96 9.19 4.49
CA VAL A 61 26.52 9.36 4.72
C VAL A 61 25.68 8.83 3.54
N GLY A 62 26.16 8.95 2.30
CA GLY A 62 25.49 8.42 1.12
C GLY A 62 24.42 9.31 0.48
N VAL A 63 23.87 10.29 1.20
CA VAL A 63 22.98 11.33 0.66
C VAL A 63 23.68 12.67 0.59
N GLU A 64 23.17 13.57 -0.28
CA GLU A 64 23.77 14.90 -0.43
C GLU A 64 23.58 15.79 0.80
N SER A 65 24.32 16.92 0.78
CA SER A 65 24.30 17.94 1.83
C SER A 65 22.87 18.46 2.09
N THR A 66 22.56 18.70 3.35
CA THR A 66 21.39 19.48 3.78
C THR A 66 21.52 20.91 3.26
N ILE A 67 20.42 21.47 2.74
CA ILE A 67 20.38 22.86 2.27
C ILE A 67 19.34 23.62 3.09
N ILE A 68 19.81 24.69 3.74
CA ILE A 68 18.97 25.60 4.53
C ILE A 68 19.09 27.03 4.01
N ASP A 69 17.96 27.70 3.91
CA ASP A 69 17.86 29.14 3.62
C ASP A 69 17.81 29.93 4.93
N LEU A 70 18.88 30.64 5.21
CA LEU A 70 19.02 31.49 6.38
C LEU A 70 18.60 32.96 6.12
N THR A 71 18.17 33.28 4.89
CA THR A 71 17.74 34.63 4.50
C THR A 71 16.27 34.91 4.83
N VAL A 72 15.57 33.93 5.36
CA VAL A 72 14.13 33.99 5.75
C VAL A 72 13.95 33.66 7.23
N THR A 73 12.84 34.13 7.81
CA THR A 73 12.49 33.84 9.20
C THR A 73 11.11 33.20 9.27
N PRO A 74 10.97 32.02 9.90
CA PRO A 74 12.06 31.17 10.38
C PRO A 74 12.97 30.66 9.25
N PRO A 75 14.22 30.22 9.55
CA PRO A 75 15.08 29.53 8.59
C PRO A 75 14.34 28.39 7.91
N ARG A 76 14.66 28.09 6.63
CA ARG A 76 13.88 27.13 5.86
C ARG A 76 14.75 26.02 5.28
N LEU A 77 14.41 24.76 5.61
CA LEU A 77 15.00 23.58 5.02
C LEU A 77 14.49 23.44 3.58
N LEU A 78 15.43 23.60 2.61
CA LEU A 78 15.16 23.47 1.18
C LEU A 78 15.39 22.03 0.67
N ARG A 79 16.34 21.31 1.26
CA ARG A 79 16.64 19.91 0.94
C ARG A 79 17.15 19.19 2.19
N PRO A 80 16.49 18.12 2.65
CA PRO A 80 17.04 17.28 3.71
C PRO A 80 18.25 16.50 3.18
N GLY A 81 19.25 16.27 4.03
CA GLY A 81 20.50 15.61 3.69
C GLY A 81 21.21 15.03 4.89
N GLY A 82 22.55 14.97 4.86
CA GLY A 82 23.35 14.33 5.88
C GLY A 82 23.27 14.96 7.28
N LEU A 83 22.84 16.23 7.39
CA LEU A 83 22.56 16.87 8.68
C LEU A 83 21.04 16.82 8.92
N PRO A 84 20.57 16.11 9.95
CA PRO A 84 19.14 15.97 10.26
C PRO A 84 18.46 17.30 10.64
N LEU A 85 17.15 17.37 10.45
CA LEU A 85 16.35 18.56 10.80
C LEU A 85 16.44 18.88 12.29
N GLU A 86 16.39 17.88 13.13
CA GLU A 86 16.45 17.99 14.59
C GLU A 86 17.76 18.66 15.04
N ALA A 87 18.89 18.29 14.43
CA ALA A 87 20.17 18.92 14.73
C ALA A 87 20.25 20.39 14.29
N LEU A 88 19.52 20.77 13.23
CA LEU A 88 19.39 22.18 12.85
C LEU A 88 18.50 22.94 13.84
N GLU A 89 17.43 22.35 14.32
CA GLU A 89 16.50 22.96 15.27
C GLU A 89 17.13 23.17 16.67
N GLU A 90 18.03 22.27 17.08
CA GLU A 90 18.82 22.46 18.32
C GLU A 90 19.64 23.78 18.31
N VAL A 91 20.13 24.19 17.14
CA VAL A 91 20.98 25.37 17.00
C VAL A 91 20.20 26.64 16.61
N LEU A 92 19.21 26.48 15.73
CA LEU A 92 18.53 27.59 15.07
C LEU A 92 17.11 27.86 15.65
N GLY A 93 16.62 26.99 16.53
CA GLY A 93 15.23 26.99 16.95
C GLY A 93 14.34 26.43 15.82
N THR A 94 13.13 26.96 15.70
CA THR A 94 12.16 26.49 14.69
C THR A 94 12.72 26.63 13.27
N VAL A 95 12.73 25.54 12.51
CA VAL A 95 13.07 25.49 11.09
C VAL A 95 11.84 25.10 10.25
N ALA A 96 11.45 25.95 9.31
CA ALA A 96 10.35 25.65 8.38
C ALA A 96 10.83 24.66 7.31
N VAL A 97 10.03 23.66 6.98
CA VAL A 97 10.31 22.74 5.86
C VAL A 97 9.67 23.28 4.59
N ASP A 98 10.45 23.39 3.51
CA ASP A 98 9.95 23.87 2.21
C ASP A 98 8.98 22.83 1.61
N LYS A 99 7.93 23.31 0.94
CA LYS A 99 6.91 22.45 0.30
C LYS A 99 7.52 21.46 -0.71
N ALA A 100 8.60 21.83 -1.39
CA ALA A 100 9.30 20.95 -2.33
C ALA A 100 10.01 19.76 -1.69
N VAL A 101 10.12 19.72 -0.37
CA VAL A 101 10.63 18.57 0.38
C VAL A 101 9.56 17.48 0.48
N THR A 102 8.31 17.87 0.71
CA THR A 102 7.19 16.97 1.02
C THR A 102 6.26 16.70 -0.15
N GLY A 103 6.32 17.50 -1.23
CA GLY A 103 5.40 17.37 -2.35
C GLY A 103 5.95 17.97 -3.65
N LEU A 104 5.11 17.93 -4.68
CA LEU A 104 5.39 18.53 -5.98
C LEU A 104 5.30 20.06 -5.90
N LEU A 105 6.22 20.73 -6.61
CA LEU A 105 6.07 22.15 -6.92
C LEU A 105 4.92 22.33 -7.93
N LYS A 106 4.13 23.39 -7.75
CA LYS A 106 3.07 23.73 -8.70
C LYS A 106 3.67 24.27 -9.99
N ASP A 107 2.92 24.16 -11.09
CA ASP A 107 3.31 24.73 -12.38
C ASP A 107 3.61 26.23 -12.24
N GLY A 108 4.80 26.64 -12.71
CA GLY A 108 5.28 28.02 -12.63
C GLY A 108 6.11 28.34 -11.37
N GLU A 109 6.18 27.48 -10.35
CA GLU A 109 7.07 27.66 -9.22
C GLU A 109 8.52 27.34 -9.59
N LYS A 110 9.44 28.25 -9.28
CA LYS A 110 10.87 28.06 -9.57
C LYS A 110 11.54 27.30 -8.40
N PRO A 111 12.31 26.24 -8.68
CA PRO A 111 13.07 25.55 -7.65
C PRO A 111 14.11 26.52 -7.03
N ARG A 112 14.20 26.55 -5.70
CA ARG A 112 15.11 27.41 -4.94
C ARG A 112 16.48 26.78 -4.71
N ALA A 113 16.58 25.46 -4.91
CA ALA A 113 17.83 24.70 -4.72
C ALA A 113 17.92 23.54 -5.73
N PRO A 114 19.13 23.01 -5.99
CA PRO A 114 19.34 21.82 -6.81
C PRO A 114 18.59 20.62 -6.23
N GLY A 115 18.02 19.77 -7.09
CA GLY A 115 17.27 18.58 -6.68
C GLY A 115 15.83 18.85 -6.26
N MET A 116 15.28 20.07 -6.44
CA MET A 116 13.87 20.40 -6.15
C MET A 116 12.92 20.15 -7.32
N LYS A 117 13.40 19.75 -8.51
CA LYS A 117 12.56 19.44 -9.69
C LYS A 117 11.81 18.13 -9.50
N TYR A 118 10.75 17.95 -10.31
CA TYR A 118 9.72 16.91 -10.18
C TYR A 118 10.27 15.48 -10.10
N ARG A 119 11.01 15.01 -11.08
CA ARG A 119 11.62 13.69 -11.09
C ARG A 119 13.13 13.83 -11.06
N HIS A 120 13.76 13.32 -10.01
CA HIS A 120 15.19 13.37 -9.80
C HIS A 120 15.66 12.07 -9.15
N TYR A 121 16.88 11.64 -9.41
CA TYR A 121 17.43 10.37 -8.89
C TYR A 121 16.75 9.12 -9.46
N ALA A 122 15.99 9.24 -10.52
CA ALA A 122 15.18 8.16 -11.05
C ALA A 122 16.02 7.16 -11.87
N PRO A 123 15.88 5.86 -11.62
CA PRO A 123 16.33 4.81 -12.53
C PRO A 123 15.49 4.80 -13.82
N LYS A 124 15.86 3.94 -14.78
CA LYS A 124 15.13 3.78 -16.04
C LYS A 124 13.68 3.30 -15.81
N ALA A 125 13.51 2.27 -14.97
CA ALA A 125 12.21 1.77 -14.60
C ALA A 125 11.46 2.75 -13.68
N PRO A 126 10.14 2.90 -13.80
CA PRO A 126 9.35 3.75 -12.92
C PRO A 126 9.39 3.22 -11.48
N VAL A 127 9.45 4.15 -10.52
CA VAL A 127 9.45 3.86 -9.09
C VAL A 127 8.11 4.25 -8.49
N THR A 128 7.55 3.38 -7.65
CA THR A 128 6.43 3.68 -6.75
C THR A 128 6.95 3.61 -5.31
N ALA A 129 6.77 4.68 -4.56
CA ALA A 129 7.21 4.74 -3.16
C ALA A 129 6.03 4.46 -2.23
N VAL A 130 6.22 3.55 -1.27
CA VAL A 130 5.19 3.15 -0.30
C VAL A 130 5.60 3.63 1.09
N THR A 131 4.78 4.50 1.68
CA THR A 131 4.97 5.09 3.01
C THR A 131 4.19 4.32 4.07
N GLY A 132 4.27 4.74 5.32
CA GLY A 132 3.52 4.16 6.44
C GLY A 132 4.34 3.15 7.26
N ASP A 133 3.65 2.38 8.08
CA ASP A 133 4.27 1.32 8.88
C ASP A 133 5.04 0.34 7.98
N PRO A 134 6.28 -0.05 8.35
CA PRO A 134 7.11 -0.89 7.49
C PRO A 134 6.53 -2.28 7.20
N ALA A 135 5.77 -2.87 8.13
CA ALA A 135 5.09 -4.14 7.85
C ALA A 135 3.89 -3.95 6.92
N HIS A 136 3.15 -2.85 7.06
CA HIS A 136 2.04 -2.51 6.17
C HIS A 136 2.53 -2.23 4.75
N SER A 137 3.56 -1.39 4.60
CA SER A 137 4.13 -1.09 3.27
C SER A 137 4.67 -2.34 2.57
N ALA A 138 5.27 -3.29 3.32
CA ALA A 138 5.71 -4.56 2.75
C ALA A 138 4.54 -5.42 2.23
N LEU A 139 3.43 -5.49 2.98
CA LEU A 139 2.23 -6.22 2.55
C LEU A 139 1.57 -5.59 1.31
N VAL A 140 1.47 -4.26 1.28
CA VAL A 140 0.96 -3.53 0.12
C VAL A 140 1.83 -3.80 -1.11
N ILE A 141 3.15 -3.68 -1.00
CA ILE A 141 4.07 -3.97 -2.11
C ILE A 141 3.86 -5.41 -2.59
N ARG A 142 3.84 -6.41 -1.68
CA ARG A 142 3.62 -7.82 -2.03
C ARG A 142 2.34 -8.02 -2.84
N GLY A 143 1.25 -7.34 -2.47
CA GLY A 143 -0.03 -7.43 -3.19
C GLY A 143 0.02 -6.85 -4.62
N LEU A 144 0.97 -5.96 -4.91
CA LEU A 144 1.07 -5.23 -6.18
C LEU A 144 2.10 -5.83 -7.15
N LEU A 145 3.02 -6.70 -6.69
CA LEU A 145 4.12 -7.21 -7.49
C LEU A 145 3.66 -8.04 -8.70
N ARG A 146 4.30 -7.79 -9.85
CA ARG A 146 4.26 -8.62 -11.05
C ARG A 146 5.64 -9.24 -11.30
N GLU A 147 5.72 -10.22 -12.20
CA GLU A 147 6.92 -11.05 -12.45
C GLU A 147 8.22 -10.25 -12.57
N LYS A 148 8.22 -9.13 -13.30
CA LYS A 148 9.41 -8.29 -13.53
C LYS A 148 9.47 -7.04 -12.64
N ALA A 149 8.87 -7.09 -11.46
CA ALA A 149 8.99 -6.02 -10.49
C ALA A 149 10.29 -6.13 -9.69
N GLY A 150 10.95 -4.98 -9.45
CA GLY A 150 12.04 -4.84 -8.50
C GLY A 150 11.57 -4.25 -7.18
N VAL A 151 12.26 -4.54 -6.09
CA VAL A 151 11.88 -4.05 -4.76
C VAL A 151 13.09 -3.46 -4.04
N ILE A 152 12.89 -2.28 -3.47
CA ILE A 152 13.78 -1.67 -2.46
C ILE A 152 13.08 -1.79 -1.12
N CYS A 153 13.68 -2.49 -0.15
CA CYS A 153 13.05 -2.75 1.13
C CYS A 153 14.03 -2.71 2.32
N PHE A 154 13.47 -2.74 3.53
CA PHE A 154 14.26 -2.96 4.75
C PHE A 154 14.59 -4.44 4.89
N ASP A 155 15.67 -4.73 5.62
CA ASP A 155 16.21 -6.10 5.77
C ASP A 155 15.17 -7.07 6.35
N GLU A 156 14.35 -6.60 7.27
CA GLU A 156 13.31 -7.37 7.96
C GLU A 156 12.23 -7.92 7.02
N PHE A 157 12.02 -7.27 5.87
CA PHE A 157 10.92 -7.60 4.97
C PHE A 157 11.39 -8.24 3.65
N ALA A 158 12.70 -8.46 3.46
CA ALA A 158 13.21 -9.01 2.21
C ALA A 158 12.61 -10.38 1.85
N GLY A 159 12.29 -11.22 2.84
CA GLY A 159 11.65 -12.53 2.63
C GLY A 159 10.21 -12.46 2.10
N TYR A 160 9.55 -11.30 2.16
CA TYR A 160 8.21 -11.11 1.57
C TYR A 160 8.23 -11.06 0.03
N PHE A 161 9.42 -10.90 -0.57
CA PHE A 161 9.61 -10.59 -1.98
C PHE A 161 10.44 -11.67 -2.71
N GLU A 162 10.39 -12.89 -2.23
CA GLU A 162 11.07 -14.04 -2.88
C GLU A 162 10.64 -14.17 -4.35
N GLY A 163 11.60 -14.45 -5.23
CA GLY A 163 11.36 -14.52 -6.67
C GLY A 163 11.51 -13.20 -7.43
N HIS A 164 11.72 -12.08 -6.74
CA HIS A 164 11.94 -10.76 -7.32
C HIS A 164 13.38 -10.28 -7.11
N ILE A 165 13.80 -9.27 -7.89
CA ILE A 165 15.08 -8.58 -7.65
C ILE A 165 14.88 -7.62 -6.46
N VAL A 166 15.59 -7.90 -5.36
CA VAL A 166 15.45 -7.16 -4.09
C VAL A 166 16.75 -6.47 -3.73
N HIS A 167 16.70 -5.15 -3.52
CA HIS A 167 17.79 -4.36 -2.96
C HIS A 167 17.45 -3.93 -1.53
N ARG A 168 18.31 -4.30 -0.58
CA ARG A 168 18.12 -4.05 0.84
C ARG A 168 18.75 -2.72 1.25
N LEU A 169 17.94 -1.86 1.87
CA LEU A 169 18.44 -0.59 2.41
C LEU A 169 19.18 -0.73 3.75
N GLY A 170 19.05 -1.87 4.42
CA GLY A 170 19.49 -2.06 5.80
C GLY A 170 18.29 -2.20 6.76
N PRO A 171 18.55 -2.39 8.06
CA PRO A 171 17.47 -2.45 9.06
C PRO A 171 16.62 -1.18 9.07
N PHE A 172 15.33 -1.31 9.37
CA PHE A 172 14.41 -0.16 9.47
C PHE A 172 14.89 0.90 10.47
N THR A 173 15.53 0.46 11.54
CA THR A 173 16.05 1.34 12.60
C THR A 173 17.38 2.00 12.26
N ASP A 174 18.14 1.50 11.28
CA ASP A 174 19.46 2.03 10.89
C ASP A 174 19.34 3.00 9.70
N LYS A 175 18.97 4.25 9.99
CA LYS A 175 18.81 5.30 8.99
C LYS A 175 20.12 5.66 8.27
N LEU A 176 21.28 5.44 8.90
CA LEU A 176 22.58 5.67 8.27
C LEU A 176 22.88 4.62 7.20
N ALA A 177 22.66 3.33 7.48
CA ALA A 177 22.80 2.28 6.48
C ALA A 177 21.85 2.52 5.29
N GLN A 178 20.62 2.94 5.56
CA GLN A 178 19.66 3.30 4.51
C GLN A 178 20.15 4.45 3.63
N ALA A 179 20.68 5.51 4.25
CA ALA A 179 21.22 6.66 3.53
C ALA A 179 22.43 6.29 2.64
N GLN A 180 23.31 5.41 3.13
CA GLN A 180 24.47 4.92 2.38
C GLN A 180 24.07 4.09 1.14
N ARG A 181 22.95 3.35 1.19
CA ARG A 181 22.56 2.37 0.18
C ARG A 181 21.50 2.88 -0.81
N VAL A 182 20.76 3.94 -0.50
CA VAL A 182 19.61 4.35 -1.31
C VAL A 182 19.96 4.65 -2.77
N PHE A 183 21.07 5.31 -3.06
CA PHE A 183 21.46 5.62 -4.43
C PHE A 183 22.03 4.41 -5.17
N ASP A 184 22.78 3.56 -4.48
CA ASP A 184 23.28 2.31 -5.03
C ASP A 184 22.10 1.39 -5.41
N ALA A 185 21.13 1.21 -4.51
CA ALA A 185 19.91 0.45 -4.77
C ALA A 185 19.16 0.96 -6.00
N LEU A 186 19.01 2.28 -6.15
CA LEU A 186 18.35 2.86 -7.33
C LEU A 186 19.16 2.65 -8.63
N ARG A 187 20.51 2.76 -8.58
CA ARG A 187 21.39 2.58 -9.75
C ARG A 187 21.41 1.15 -10.25
N THR A 188 21.45 0.18 -9.34
CA THR A 188 21.62 -1.24 -9.69
C THR A 188 20.48 -1.76 -10.56
N PHE A 189 19.28 -1.22 -10.44
CA PHE A 189 18.16 -1.59 -11.30
C PHE A 189 18.36 -1.21 -12.78
N ASP A 190 19.22 -0.23 -13.09
CA ASP A 190 19.50 0.18 -14.47
C ASP A 190 20.18 -0.92 -15.29
N THR A 191 20.77 -1.93 -14.65
CA THR A 191 21.44 -3.08 -15.27
C THR A 191 20.57 -4.34 -15.28
N SER A 192 19.33 -4.26 -14.78
CA SER A 192 18.37 -5.36 -14.74
C SER A 192 17.27 -5.19 -15.80
N ASP A 193 16.43 -6.22 -15.96
CA ASP A 193 15.29 -6.23 -16.87
C ASP A 193 13.96 -5.91 -16.16
N VAL A 194 14.01 -5.33 -14.96
CA VAL A 194 12.81 -4.90 -14.24
C VAL A 194 12.04 -3.83 -15.00
N THR A 195 10.73 -3.95 -15.00
CA THR A 195 9.81 -3.02 -15.68
C THR A 195 9.23 -1.98 -14.75
N GLU A 196 9.27 -2.22 -13.43
CA GLU A 196 8.79 -1.32 -12.39
C GLU A 196 9.54 -1.60 -11.08
N ILE A 197 9.56 -0.61 -10.18
CA ILE A 197 10.26 -0.71 -8.89
C ILE A 197 9.31 -0.22 -7.80
N PHE A 198 9.17 -0.99 -6.73
CA PHE A 198 8.51 -0.56 -5.50
C PHE A 198 9.54 -0.30 -4.40
N ALA A 199 9.36 0.80 -3.66
CA ALA A 199 10.32 1.17 -2.60
C ALA A 199 9.60 1.43 -1.27
N GLN A 200 10.00 0.74 -0.20
CA GLN A 200 9.59 1.09 1.15
C GLN A 200 10.26 2.40 1.58
N CYS A 201 9.47 3.35 2.07
CA CYS A 201 9.99 4.60 2.61
C CYS A 201 10.18 4.49 4.13
N PRO A 202 11.32 5.00 4.68
CA PRO A 202 11.46 5.16 6.12
C PRO A 202 10.53 6.26 6.64
N ASP A 203 10.36 6.29 7.98
CA ASP A 203 9.80 7.45 8.67
C ASP A 203 10.70 8.69 8.49
N ASP A 204 10.15 9.85 8.82
CA ASP A 204 10.84 11.13 8.62
C ASP A 204 11.82 11.50 9.78
N ALA A 205 12.12 10.60 10.73
CA ALA A 205 13.05 10.86 11.83
C ALA A 205 14.52 10.82 11.37
N GLY A 206 15.30 11.79 11.79
CA GLY A 206 16.72 11.86 11.54
C GLY A 206 17.07 11.86 10.04
N LEU A 207 17.94 10.94 9.63
CA LEU A 207 18.28 10.73 8.21
C LEU A 207 17.13 10.13 7.39
N GLY A 208 16.10 9.59 8.04
CA GLY A 208 14.93 9.03 7.36
C GLY A 208 14.22 10.03 6.46
N LEU A 209 14.11 11.30 6.87
CA LEU A 209 13.56 12.38 6.05
C LEU A 209 14.36 12.55 4.74
N ALA A 210 15.70 12.43 4.79
CA ALA A 210 16.54 12.53 3.60
C ALA A 210 16.39 11.33 2.68
N VAL A 211 16.41 10.11 3.21
CA VAL A 211 16.22 8.87 2.45
C VAL A 211 14.85 8.84 1.80
N GLY A 212 13.78 9.09 2.58
CA GLY A 212 12.40 9.14 2.09
C GLY A 212 12.23 10.21 0.99
N ASN A 213 12.83 11.38 1.14
CA ASN A 213 12.80 12.42 0.10
C ASN A 213 13.45 11.93 -1.21
N ARG A 214 14.55 11.15 -1.17
CA ARG A 214 15.20 10.61 -2.38
C ARG A 214 14.32 9.59 -3.08
N LEU A 215 13.70 8.68 -2.34
CA LEU A 215 12.77 7.69 -2.87
C LEU A 215 11.51 8.36 -3.44
N LYS A 216 10.89 9.29 -2.72
CA LYS A 216 9.72 10.06 -3.17
C LYS A 216 10.01 10.82 -4.48
N LYS A 217 11.21 11.40 -4.61
CA LYS A 217 11.63 12.09 -5.85
C LYS A 217 11.97 11.13 -7.00
N ALA A 218 12.58 9.99 -6.72
CA ALA A 218 12.77 8.95 -7.73
C ALA A 218 11.44 8.44 -8.27
N ALA A 219 10.43 8.36 -7.40
CA ALA A 219 9.04 8.01 -7.73
C ALA A 219 8.28 9.14 -8.45
N GLY A 220 8.86 10.35 -8.60
CA GLY A 220 8.10 11.51 -9.09
C GLY A 220 6.89 11.85 -8.21
N PHE A 221 6.96 11.52 -6.92
CA PHE A 221 5.87 11.61 -5.94
C PHE A 221 4.67 10.72 -6.24
N HIS A 222 4.86 9.63 -6.99
CA HIS A 222 3.88 8.57 -7.01
C HIS A 222 3.99 7.78 -5.72
N LEU A 223 3.09 8.08 -4.79
CA LEU A 223 3.11 7.59 -3.42
C LEU A 223 1.87 6.73 -3.14
N ILE A 224 2.09 5.62 -2.45
CA ILE A 224 1.03 4.82 -1.86
C ILE A 224 1.14 4.94 -0.35
N ASP A 225 0.04 5.27 0.31
CA ASP A 225 -0.06 5.21 1.77
C ASP A 225 -0.33 3.77 2.19
N GLY A 226 0.68 3.11 2.76
CA GLY A 226 0.59 1.74 3.22
C GLY A 226 -0.31 1.56 4.44
N ASP A 227 -0.62 2.63 5.17
CA ASP A 227 -1.51 2.59 6.32
C ASP A 227 -2.98 2.83 5.94
N ALA A 228 -3.25 3.27 4.70
CA ALA A 228 -4.62 3.43 4.21
C ALA A 228 -5.24 2.06 3.88
N PRO A 229 -6.30 1.61 4.58
CA PRO A 229 -6.88 0.30 4.35
C PRO A 229 -7.59 0.23 2.99
N VAL A 230 -7.35 -0.84 2.24
CA VAL A 230 -8.13 -1.22 1.08
C VAL A 230 -9.15 -2.27 1.49
N VAL A 231 -10.44 -1.97 1.36
CA VAL A 231 -11.53 -2.88 1.69
C VAL A 231 -12.22 -3.33 0.42
N ILE A 232 -12.22 -4.64 0.16
CA ILE A 232 -12.89 -5.26 -0.99
C ILE A 232 -14.03 -6.13 -0.46
N GLY A 233 -15.26 -5.78 -0.83
CA GLY A 233 -16.44 -6.58 -0.52
C GLY A 233 -16.60 -7.70 -1.54
N ILE A 234 -16.79 -8.93 -1.08
CA ILE A 234 -17.00 -10.10 -1.94
C ILE A 234 -18.37 -10.67 -1.69
N THR A 235 -19.16 -10.78 -2.76
CA THR A 235 -20.49 -11.34 -2.75
C THR A 235 -20.70 -12.33 -3.91
N GLY A 236 -21.87 -12.90 -4.01
CA GLY A 236 -22.25 -13.84 -5.07
C GLY A 236 -22.99 -15.05 -4.51
N GLY A 237 -23.66 -15.77 -5.37
CA GLY A 237 -24.53 -16.90 -5.00
C GLY A 237 -23.78 -18.10 -4.41
N THR A 238 -24.52 -18.99 -3.77
CA THR A 238 -23.98 -20.25 -3.27
C THR A 238 -23.39 -21.07 -4.42
N GLY A 239 -22.20 -21.67 -4.19
CA GLY A 239 -21.50 -22.48 -5.20
C GLY A 239 -20.73 -21.68 -6.25
N SER A 240 -20.73 -20.32 -6.21
CA SER A 240 -20.01 -19.50 -7.16
C SER A 240 -18.46 -19.54 -7.02
N GLY A 241 -17.93 -19.87 -5.84
CA GLY A 241 -16.50 -19.94 -5.58
C GLY A 241 -15.94 -18.82 -4.70
N LYS A 242 -16.80 -18.10 -3.95
CA LYS A 242 -16.39 -17.03 -3.03
C LYS A 242 -15.20 -17.42 -2.13
N THR A 243 -15.22 -18.61 -1.57
CA THR A 243 -14.14 -19.09 -0.68
C THR A 243 -12.78 -19.09 -1.38
N SER A 244 -12.68 -19.53 -2.63
CA SER A 244 -11.43 -19.50 -3.39
C SER A 244 -11.00 -18.08 -3.72
N ALA A 245 -11.95 -17.16 -4.01
CA ALA A 245 -11.67 -15.75 -4.20
C ALA A 245 -11.14 -15.08 -2.91
N LEU A 246 -11.71 -15.42 -1.75
CA LEU A 246 -11.23 -14.93 -0.46
C LEU A 246 -9.82 -15.45 -0.13
N GLN A 247 -9.55 -16.72 -0.41
CA GLN A 247 -8.20 -17.30 -0.27
C GLN A 247 -7.17 -16.61 -1.17
N ALA A 248 -7.58 -16.18 -2.36
CA ALA A 248 -6.72 -15.38 -3.24
C ALA A 248 -6.36 -14.03 -2.62
N LEU A 249 -7.31 -13.35 -1.97
CA LEU A 249 -7.03 -12.12 -1.22
C LEU A 249 -6.09 -12.37 -0.03
N GLU A 250 -6.25 -13.47 0.70
CA GLU A 250 -5.35 -13.85 1.79
C GLU A 250 -3.93 -14.11 1.29
N ALA A 251 -3.76 -14.73 0.13
CA ALA A 251 -2.46 -14.95 -0.51
C ALA A 251 -1.75 -13.62 -0.86
N LEU A 252 -2.52 -12.56 -1.17
CA LEU A 252 -2.02 -11.21 -1.38
C LEU A 252 -1.76 -10.43 -0.07
N GLY A 253 -1.89 -11.06 1.09
CA GLY A 253 -1.67 -10.44 2.40
C GLY A 253 -2.95 -9.84 3.03
N GLY A 254 -4.11 -10.12 2.46
CA GLY A 254 -5.40 -9.65 2.97
C GLY A 254 -5.86 -10.39 4.23
N THR A 255 -6.70 -9.73 5.01
CA THR A 255 -7.45 -10.31 6.13
C THR A 255 -8.91 -10.49 5.71
N VAL A 256 -9.44 -11.70 5.81
CA VAL A 256 -10.85 -11.98 5.51
C VAL A 256 -11.70 -11.79 6.76
N LEU A 257 -12.78 -11.04 6.63
CA LEU A 257 -13.83 -10.88 7.64
C LEU A 257 -15.14 -11.48 7.10
N ASP A 258 -15.52 -12.63 7.62
CA ASP A 258 -16.82 -13.25 7.40
C ASP A 258 -17.87 -12.49 8.22
N CYS A 259 -18.72 -11.73 7.54
CA CYS A 259 -19.72 -10.87 8.17
C CYS A 259 -20.78 -11.69 8.94
N ASP A 260 -21.11 -12.89 8.45
CA ASP A 260 -22.05 -13.78 9.15
C ASP A 260 -21.44 -14.32 10.45
N ALA A 261 -20.17 -14.72 10.42
CA ALA A 261 -19.43 -15.14 11.62
C ALA A 261 -19.29 -14.00 12.63
N VAL A 262 -18.98 -12.77 12.15
CA VAL A 262 -18.90 -11.56 12.98
C VAL A 262 -20.24 -11.27 13.65
N TYR A 263 -21.34 -11.33 12.90
CA TYR A 263 -22.68 -11.16 13.44
C TYR A 263 -23.03 -12.22 14.49
N HIS A 264 -22.76 -13.50 14.19
CA HIS A 264 -23.00 -14.58 15.13
C HIS A 264 -22.16 -14.49 16.41
N GLN A 265 -20.94 -13.99 16.32
CA GLN A 265 -20.12 -13.71 17.50
C GLN A 265 -20.69 -12.54 18.31
N ALA A 266 -21.07 -11.44 17.65
CA ALA A 266 -21.70 -10.31 18.32
C ALA A 266 -22.99 -10.68 19.04
N LEU A 267 -23.81 -11.55 18.46
CA LEU A 267 -25.01 -12.09 19.14
C LEU A 267 -24.70 -12.84 20.44
N ARG A 268 -23.53 -13.48 20.54
CA ARG A 268 -23.11 -14.20 21.78
C ARG A 268 -22.50 -13.28 22.81
N GLU A 269 -21.69 -12.30 22.38
CA GLU A 269 -20.74 -11.61 23.22
C GLU A 269 -21.09 -10.14 23.47
N ASP A 270 -21.81 -9.48 22.55
CA ASP A 270 -22.10 -8.05 22.64
C ASP A 270 -23.46 -7.77 23.28
N GLU A 271 -23.44 -7.21 24.48
CA GLU A 271 -24.64 -6.89 25.22
C GLU A 271 -25.44 -5.73 24.57
N THR A 272 -24.78 -4.85 23.81
CA THR A 272 -25.47 -3.76 23.10
C THR A 272 -26.38 -4.30 22.01
N LEU A 273 -25.88 -5.23 21.19
CA LEU A 273 -26.68 -5.88 20.15
C LEU A 273 -27.79 -6.72 20.79
N ARG A 274 -27.48 -7.50 21.82
CA ARG A 274 -28.47 -8.32 22.53
C ARG A 274 -29.58 -7.48 23.14
N ARG A 275 -29.26 -6.34 23.72
CA ARG A 275 -30.24 -5.39 24.27
C ARG A 275 -31.16 -4.86 23.16
N ARG A 276 -30.60 -4.39 22.02
CA ARG A 276 -31.41 -3.90 20.88
C ARG A 276 -32.38 -4.98 20.38
N ILE A 277 -31.91 -6.23 20.27
CA ILE A 277 -32.78 -7.34 19.86
C ILE A 277 -33.84 -7.66 20.93
N ARG A 278 -33.47 -7.60 22.23
CA ARG A 278 -34.41 -7.79 23.34
C ARG A 278 -35.51 -6.73 23.36
N ASP A 279 -35.14 -5.48 23.12
CA ASP A 279 -36.10 -4.36 23.08
C ASP A 279 -37.10 -4.53 21.93
N ALA A 280 -36.65 -5.09 20.79
CA ALA A 280 -37.50 -5.30 19.62
C ALA A 280 -38.27 -6.64 19.64
N PHE A 281 -37.72 -7.69 20.29
CA PHE A 281 -38.19 -9.07 20.25
C PHE A 281 -38.11 -9.73 21.65
N GLY A 282 -38.60 -9.07 22.68
CA GLY A 282 -38.48 -9.54 24.09
C GLY A 282 -38.91 -10.98 24.32
N GLU A 283 -39.89 -11.46 23.59
CA GLU A 283 -40.44 -12.80 23.70
C GLU A 283 -39.48 -13.94 23.22
N VAL A 284 -38.44 -13.61 22.47
CA VAL A 284 -37.45 -14.60 22.00
C VAL A 284 -36.29 -14.81 22.99
N PHE A 285 -36.37 -14.20 24.19
CA PHE A 285 -35.37 -14.37 25.24
C PHE A 285 -35.90 -15.26 26.36
N ARG A 286 -35.03 -16.14 26.90
CA ARG A 286 -35.25 -16.89 28.12
C ARG A 286 -34.30 -16.30 29.19
N GLY A 287 -34.83 -15.35 30.00
CA GLY A 287 -34.01 -14.58 30.90
C GLY A 287 -33.04 -13.70 30.11
N THR A 288 -31.73 -13.92 30.23
CA THR A 288 -30.68 -13.21 29.50
C THR A 288 -30.24 -13.90 28.21
N GLU A 289 -30.68 -15.12 27.93
CA GLU A 289 -30.26 -15.92 26.77
C GLU A 289 -31.21 -15.77 25.60
N LEU A 290 -30.65 -15.50 24.41
CA LEU A 290 -31.35 -15.44 23.15
C LEU A 290 -31.71 -16.86 22.67
N ASP A 291 -33.01 -17.17 22.52
CA ASP A 291 -33.47 -18.36 21.86
C ASP A 291 -33.44 -18.14 20.33
N ARG A 292 -32.35 -18.57 19.70
CA ARG A 292 -32.12 -18.38 18.26
C ARG A 292 -33.17 -19.12 17.41
N GLN A 293 -33.62 -20.26 17.88
CA GLN A 293 -34.61 -21.05 17.16
C GLN A 293 -35.97 -20.33 17.12
N LYS A 294 -36.34 -19.72 18.26
CA LYS A 294 -37.56 -18.93 18.37
C LYS A 294 -37.48 -17.64 17.55
N LEU A 295 -36.31 -16.92 17.59
CA LEU A 295 -36.09 -15.74 16.75
C LEU A 295 -36.17 -16.13 15.26
N GLY A 296 -35.48 -17.19 14.84
CA GLY A 296 -35.50 -17.69 13.47
C GLY A 296 -36.95 -18.00 13.02
N SER A 297 -37.69 -18.77 13.80
CA SER A 297 -39.09 -19.10 13.46
C SER A 297 -39.97 -17.86 13.32
N LEU A 298 -39.77 -16.85 14.21
CA LEU A 298 -40.50 -15.59 14.14
C LEU A 298 -40.23 -14.82 12.86
N VAL A 299 -38.96 -14.58 12.55
CA VAL A 299 -38.56 -13.75 11.39
C VAL A 299 -38.79 -14.44 10.05
N PHE A 300 -38.77 -15.77 10.01
CA PHE A 300 -39.15 -16.52 8.79
C PHE A 300 -40.66 -16.55 8.51
N SER A 301 -41.48 -16.40 9.56
CA SER A 301 -42.93 -16.39 9.40
C SER A 301 -43.54 -14.99 9.24
N ASP A 302 -42.82 -13.95 9.64
CA ASP A 302 -43.27 -12.56 9.59
C ASP A 302 -42.24 -11.65 8.86
N PRO A 303 -42.56 -11.19 7.61
CA PRO A 303 -41.69 -10.29 6.84
C PRO A 303 -41.37 -8.98 7.54
N GLN A 304 -42.28 -8.42 8.36
CA GLN A 304 -42.03 -7.19 9.10
C GLN A 304 -41.07 -7.43 10.27
N ALA A 305 -41.11 -8.59 10.92
CA ALA A 305 -40.17 -8.99 11.92
C ALA A 305 -38.77 -9.19 11.32
N LEU A 306 -38.67 -9.78 10.12
CA LEU A 306 -37.42 -9.93 9.39
C LEU A 306 -36.84 -8.56 9.02
N GLU A 307 -37.62 -7.65 8.49
CA GLU A 307 -37.19 -6.30 8.16
C GLU A 307 -36.67 -5.52 9.38
N ARG A 308 -37.37 -5.64 10.52
CA ARG A 308 -36.97 -5.04 11.79
C ARG A 308 -35.65 -5.61 12.32
N LEU A 309 -35.46 -6.92 12.24
CA LEU A 309 -34.21 -7.57 12.63
C LEU A 309 -33.06 -7.12 11.74
N ASN A 310 -33.26 -7.11 10.41
CA ASN A 310 -32.29 -6.64 9.45
C ASN A 310 -31.90 -5.17 9.72
N GLY A 311 -32.85 -4.30 10.01
CA GLY A 311 -32.59 -2.90 10.37
C GLY A 311 -31.68 -2.77 11.60
N ILE A 312 -31.87 -3.58 12.65
CA ILE A 312 -31.00 -3.59 13.83
C ILE A 312 -29.59 -4.05 13.48
N ILE A 313 -29.47 -5.11 12.68
CA ILE A 313 -28.19 -5.72 12.29
C ILE A 313 -27.42 -4.76 11.39
N PHE A 314 -28.06 -4.21 10.37
CA PHE A 314 -27.43 -3.34 9.37
C PHE A 314 -26.98 -2.00 9.96
N ASP A 315 -27.65 -1.50 10.98
CA ASP A 315 -27.20 -0.32 11.73
C ASP A 315 -26.02 -0.63 12.68
N TYR A 316 -25.95 -1.85 13.20
CA TYR A 316 -24.96 -2.23 14.20
C TYR A 316 -23.65 -2.78 13.60
N LEU A 317 -23.75 -3.65 12.60
CA LEU A 317 -22.63 -4.42 12.06
C LEU A 317 -21.50 -3.55 11.46
N PRO A 318 -21.77 -2.43 10.73
CA PRO A 318 -20.72 -1.57 10.21
C PRO A 318 -19.76 -1.05 11.29
N GLY A 319 -20.28 -0.69 12.47
CA GLY A 319 -19.45 -0.23 13.59
C GLY A 319 -18.52 -1.31 14.15
N VAL A 320 -18.98 -2.56 14.18
CA VAL A 320 -18.14 -3.70 14.60
C VAL A 320 -17.06 -3.98 13.56
N LEU A 321 -17.43 -4.00 12.27
CA LEU A 321 -16.51 -4.26 11.17
C LEU A 321 -15.41 -3.18 11.12
N ARG A 322 -15.75 -1.88 11.23
CA ARG A 322 -14.74 -0.81 11.26
C ARG A 322 -13.68 -1.05 12.34
N ARG A 323 -14.09 -1.40 13.57
CA ARG A 323 -13.14 -1.72 14.66
C ARG A 323 -12.26 -2.94 14.34
N ARG A 324 -12.81 -3.96 13.64
CA ARG A 324 -12.03 -5.14 13.24
C ARG A 324 -11.08 -4.90 12.07
N MET A 325 -11.35 -3.88 11.28
CA MET A 325 -10.48 -3.45 10.17
C MET A 325 -9.33 -2.56 10.62
N GLU A 326 -9.38 -2.00 11.84
CA GLU A 326 -8.30 -1.17 12.37
C GLU A 326 -6.94 -1.90 12.33
N GLY A 327 -5.92 -1.21 11.79
CA GLY A 327 -4.57 -1.77 11.60
C GLY A 327 -4.46 -2.87 10.53
N LYS A 328 -5.44 -3.00 9.63
CA LYS A 328 -5.39 -3.90 8.48
C LYS A 328 -5.18 -3.10 7.20
N VAL A 329 -4.32 -3.60 6.32
CA VAL A 329 -3.98 -2.92 5.04
C VAL A 329 -4.84 -3.37 3.88
N LEU A 330 -5.23 -4.65 3.86
CA LEU A 330 -6.12 -5.23 2.85
C LEU A 330 -7.15 -6.09 3.56
N VAL A 331 -8.43 -5.81 3.34
CA VAL A 331 -9.54 -6.52 3.95
C VAL A 331 -10.50 -7.05 2.88
N GLY A 332 -10.81 -8.34 2.95
CA GLY A 332 -11.91 -8.97 2.23
C GLY A 332 -13.14 -9.06 3.13
N LEU A 333 -14.23 -8.38 2.81
CA LEU A 333 -15.51 -8.57 3.49
C LEU A 333 -16.32 -9.66 2.76
N ASP A 334 -16.52 -10.81 3.39
CA ASP A 334 -17.42 -11.86 2.89
C ASP A 334 -18.84 -11.63 3.42
N ALA A 335 -19.75 -11.29 2.52
CA ALA A 335 -21.15 -11.15 2.85
C ALA A 335 -22.03 -11.55 1.66
N ILE A 336 -22.98 -12.47 1.90
CA ILE A 336 -23.96 -12.86 0.88
C ILE A 336 -24.87 -11.66 0.55
N ASN A 337 -25.28 -10.92 1.57
CA ASN A 337 -26.17 -9.76 1.45
C ASN A 337 -25.37 -8.44 1.47
N LEU A 338 -24.19 -8.41 0.86
CA LEU A 338 -23.28 -7.26 0.87
C LEU A 338 -23.95 -5.96 0.41
N ILE A 339 -24.75 -6.06 -0.63
CA ILE A 339 -25.43 -4.93 -1.26
C ILE A 339 -26.66 -4.54 -0.44
N GLU A 340 -27.53 -5.50 -0.15
CA GLU A 340 -28.80 -5.29 0.55
C GLU A 340 -28.61 -4.77 1.99
N SER A 341 -27.51 -5.15 2.62
CA SER A 341 -27.16 -4.72 3.99
C SER A 341 -26.50 -3.33 4.06
N GLY A 342 -26.18 -2.72 2.92
CA GLY A 342 -25.40 -1.49 2.86
C GLY A 342 -23.91 -1.64 3.25
N LEU A 343 -23.43 -2.88 3.50
CA LEU A 343 -22.02 -3.12 3.82
C LEU A 343 -21.08 -2.79 2.66
N GLY A 344 -21.60 -2.75 1.43
CA GLY A 344 -20.86 -2.28 0.27
C GLY A 344 -20.31 -0.85 0.40
N GLU A 345 -20.94 0.00 1.23
CA GLU A 345 -20.48 1.38 1.50
C GLU A 345 -19.16 1.42 2.32
N LEU A 346 -18.80 0.31 2.97
CA LEU A 346 -17.50 0.19 3.65
C LEU A 346 -16.36 -0.17 2.68
N CYS A 347 -16.69 -0.54 1.44
CA CYS A 347 -15.75 -1.11 0.49
C CYS A 347 -15.27 -0.07 -0.53
N CYS A 348 -13.98 -0.10 -0.85
CA CYS A 348 -13.44 0.63 -2.00
C CYS A 348 -13.93 0.05 -3.32
N ARG A 349 -14.17 -1.27 -3.34
CA ARG A 349 -14.71 -2.04 -4.45
C ARG A 349 -15.62 -3.17 -3.95
N THR A 350 -16.63 -3.50 -4.71
CA THR A 350 -17.50 -4.66 -4.49
C THR A 350 -17.36 -5.63 -5.64
N VAL A 351 -17.02 -6.87 -5.36
CA VAL A 351 -16.76 -7.90 -6.37
C VAL A 351 -17.81 -8.99 -6.28
N ALA A 352 -18.56 -9.17 -7.36
CA ALA A 352 -19.47 -10.31 -7.52
C ALA A 352 -18.72 -11.52 -8.08
N VAL A 353 -18.70 -12.63 -7.36
CA VAL A 353 -18.20 -13.91 -7.88
C VAL A 353 -19.36 -14.66 -8.50
N LEU A 354 -19.32 -14.86 -9.83
CA LEU A 354 -20.37 -15.53 -10.60
C LEU A 354 -19.84 -16.81 -11.22
N ALA A 355 -20.71 -17.82 -11.32
CA ALA A 355 -20.42 -19.08 -11.99
C ALA A 355 -21.67 -19.63 -12.67
N PRO A 356 -21.54 -20.39 -13.77
CA PRO A 356 -22.66 -21.03 -14.45
C PRO A 356 -23.50 -21.90 -13.48
N ASP A 357 -24.81 -21.82 -13.60
CA ASP A 357 -25.73 -22.52 -12.69
C ASP A 357 -25.48 -24.03 -12.61
N GLU A 358 -25.16 -24.68 -13.72
CA GLU A 358 -24.83 -26.11 -13.73
C GLU A 358 -23.60 -26.46 -12.88
N GLN A 359 -22.55 -25.62 -12.94
CA GLN A 359 -21.38 -25.81 -12.08
C GLN A 359 -21.73 -25.55 -10.61
N ARG A 360 -22.54 -24.53 -10.33
CA ARG A 360 -23.02 -24.22 -8.98
C ARG A 360 -23.82 -25.40 -8.40
N VAL A 361 -24.73 -25.96 -9.18
CA VAL A 361 -25.52 -27.16 -8.80
C VAL A 361 -24.61 -28.30 -8.40
N GLN A 362 -23.63 -28.65 -9.26
CA GLN A 362 -22.70 -29.75 -8.98
C GLN A 362 -21.89 -29.49 -7.69
N ARG A 363 -21.34 -28.28 -7.52
CA ARG A 363 -20.57 -27.91 -6.33
C ARG A 363 -21.39 -27.97 -5.05
N ILE A 364 -22.68 -27.54 -5.10
CA ILE A 364 -23.59 -27.59 -3.95
C ILE A 364 -23.91 -29.02 -3.60
N MET A 365 -24.25 -29.87 -4.60
CA MET A 365 -24.53 -31.30 -4.39
C MET A 365 -23.36 -32.02 -3.72
N GLN A 366 -22.15 -31.79 -4.20
CA GLN A 366 -20.92 -32.41 -3.67
C GLN A 366 -20.60 -31.94 -2.25
N ARG A 367 -20.70 -30.64 -1.98
CA ARG A 367 -20.39 -30.05 -0.68
C ARG A 367 -21.40 -30.44 0.40
N ASP A 368 -22.70 -30.36 0.08
CA ASP A 368 -23.78 -30.45 1.06
C ASP A 368 -24.45 -31.83 1.07
N HIS A 369 -24.02 -32.73 0.16
CA HIS A 369 -24.60 -34.09 -0.01
C HIS A 369 -26.12 -34.08 -0.19
N ILE A 370 -26.63 -33.13 -1.00
CA ILE A 370 -28.07 -32.99 -1.27
C ILE A 370 -28.42 -33.35 -2.73
N PRO A 371 -29.66 -33.77 -3.02
CA PRO A 371 -30.13 -33.99 -4.39
C PRO A 371 -30.08 -32.70 -5.25
N GLU A 372 -30.04 -32.90 -6.57
CA GLU A 372 -30.01 -31.81 -7.55
C GLU A 372 -31.19 -30.85 -7.42
N GLU A 373 -32.37 -31.36 -7.19
CA GLU A 373 -33.61 -30.57 -7.03
C GLU A 373 -33.43 -29.52 -5.91
N TYR A 374 -32.91 -29.93 -4.75
CA TYR A 374 -32.66 -29.02 -3.62
C TYR A 374 -31.54 -28.03 -3.92
N ALA A 375 -30.50 -28.42 -4.66
CA ALA A 375 -29.47 -27.53 -5.09
C ALA A 375 -30.00 -26.42 -6.01
N ARG A 376 -30.86 -26.79 -6.98
CA ARG A 376 -31.52 -25.83 -7.88
C ARG A 376 -32.48 -24.90 -7.13
N LEU A 377 -33.25 -25.38 -6.18
CA LEU A 377 -34.12 -24.55 -5.34
C LEU A 377 -33.32 -23.50 -4.55
N ARG A 378 -32.13 -23.87 -4.01
CA ARG A 378 -31.27 -22.94 -3.31
C ARG A 378 -30.71 -21.84 -4.23
N ILE A 379 -30.41 -22.16 -5.48
CA ILE A 379 -29.96 -21.18 -6.47
C ILE A 379 -31.12 -20.25 -6.84
N GLN A 380 -32.30 -20.77 -7.09
CA GLN A 380 -33.48 -19.98 -7.46
C GLN A 380 -33.97 -19.04 -6.35
N ALA A 381 -33.71 -19.38 -5.09
CA ALA A 381 -34.02 -18.50 -3.94
C ALA A 381 -33.08 -17.31 -3.79
N GLN A 382 -32.00 -17.23 -4.57
CA GLN A 382 -31.01 -16.14 -4.53
C GLN A 382 -31.26 -15.09 -5.61
N LYS A 383 -30.60 -13.97 -5.49
CA LYS A 383 -30.61 -12.96 -6.54
C LYS A 383 -30.01 -13.49 -7.84
N PRO A 384 -30.53 -13.11 -9.00
CA PRO A 384 -29.96 -13.51 -10.28
C PRO A 384 -28.64 -12.81 -10.56
N ASP A 385 -27.81 -13.36 -11.45
CA ASP A 385 -26.51 -12.79 -11.83
C ASP A 385 -26.62 -11.36 -12.34
N SER A 386 -27.72 -11.01 -13.03
CA SER A 386 -28.00 -9.64 -13.48
C SER A 386 -28.02 -8.63 -12.34
N TYR A 387 -28.58 -9.01 -11.18
CA TYR A 387 -28.59 -8.15 -10.01
C TYR A 387 -27.17 -7.82 -9.53
N TYR A 388 -26.30 -8.82 -9.43
CA TYR A 388 -24.91 -8.60 -9.00
C TYR A 388 -24.13 -7.77 -10.00
N ARG A 389 -24.34 -7.99 -11.32
CA ARG A 389 -23.69 -7.18 -12.37
C ARG A 389 -24.10 -5.72 -12.35
N GLU A 390 -25.33 -5.42 -11.94
CA GLU A 390 -25.85 -4.06 -11.85
C GLU A 390 -25.36 -3.32 -10.59
N HIS A 391 -25.20 -4.04 -9.46
CA HIS A 391 -24.98 -3.41 -8.16
C HIS A 391 -23.54 -3.55 -7.62
N CYS A 392 -22.73 -4.42 -8.20
CA CYS A 392 -21.30 -4.51 -7.85
C CYS A 392 -20.43 -3.71 -8.80
N THR A 393 -19.31 -3.18 -8.29
CA THR A 393 -18.36 -2.42 -9.12
C THR A 393 -17.61 -3.31 -10.10
N ASP A 394 -17.39 -4.57 -9.73
CA ASP A 394 -16.58 -5.53 -10.49
C ASP A 394 -17.22 -6.92 -10.47
N VAL A 395 -16.90 -7.72 -11.50
CA VAL A 395 -17.38 -9.09 -11.63
C VAL A 395 -16.20 -10.02 -11.89
N LEU A 396 -16.10 -11.08 -11.09
CA LEU A 396 -15.14 -12.16 -11.26
C LEU A 396 -15.85 -13.44 -11.67
N GLU A 397 -15.69 -13.82 -12.93
CA GLU A 397 -16.30 -15.03 -13.52
C GLU A 397 -15.51 -16.28 -13.14
N ASN A 398 -16.20 -17.24 -12.54
CA ASN A 398 -15.66 -18.55 -12.21
C ASN A 398 -16.18 -19.62 -13.18
N GLN A 399 -15.46 -19.81 -14.27
CA GLN A 399 -15.72 -20.87 -15.25
C GLN A 399 -14.70 -22.02 -15.13
N GLU A 400 -13.83 -21.95 -14.12
CA GLU A 400 -12.73 -22.92 -13.94
C GLU A 400 -13.26 -24.25 -13.38
N GLU A 401 -12.59 -25.34 -13.80
CA GLU A 401 -12.96 -26.69 -13.38
C GLU A 401 -12.54 -27.00 -11.95
N THR A 402 -11.43 -26.41 -11.49
CA THR A 402 -10.87 -26.66 -10.16
C THR A 402 -10.84 -25.41 -9.29
N PRO A 403 -10.93 -25.55 -7.96
CA PRO A 403 -10.79 -24.43 -7.03
C PRO A 403 -9.42 -23.75 -7.12
N GLU A 404 -8.36 -24.52 -7.39
CA GLU A 404 -6.97 -24.05 -7.50
C GLU A 404 -6.81 -23.13 -8.72
N ALA A 405 -7.28 -23.56 -9.90
CA ALA A 405 -7.23 -22.75 -11.11
C ALA A 405 -8.04 -21.44 -10.94
N PHE A 406 -9.19 -21.53 -10.29
CA PHE A 406 -9.96 -20.31 -10.00
C PHE A 406 -9.27 -19.40 -8.99
N ARG A 407 -8.58 -19.93 -8.00
CA ARG A 407 -7.80 -19.13 -7.05
C ARG A 407 -6.68 -18.38 -7.74
N GLU A 408 -5.91 -19.03 -8.62
CA GLU A 408 -4.85 -18.38 -9.41
C GLU A 408 -5.42 -17.22 -10.27
N LYS A 409 -6.54 -17.46 -10.95
CA LYS A 409 -7.25 -16.43 -11.71
C LYS A 409 -7.71 -15.27 -10.81
N ALA A 410 -8.23 -15.57 -9.64
CA ALA A 410 -8.67 -14.58 -8.67
C ALA A 410 -7.49 -13.77 -8.11
N GLU A 411 -6.31 -14.37 -7.89
CA GLU A 411 -5.11 -13.64 -7.47
C GLU A 411 -4.68 -12.63 -8.53
N ILE A 412 -4.68 -13.00 -9.81
CA ILE A 412 -4.38 -12.08 -10.92
C ILE A 412 -5.40 -10.94 -10.94
N PHE A 413 -6.70 -11.27 -10.87
CA PHE A 413 -7.79 -10.28 -10.86
C PHE A 413 -7.65 -9.29 -9.71
N PHE A 414 -7.44 -9.76 -8.47
CA PHE A 414 -7.32 -8.86 -7.33
C PHE A 414 -6.04 -8.02 -7.37
N ARG A 415 -4.93 -8.57 -7.87
CA ARG A 415 -3.71 -7.81 -8.08
C ARG A 415 -3.93 -6.64 -9.05
N ASP A 416 -4.62 -6.90 -10.17
CA ASP A 416 -4.94 -5.85 -11.14
C ASP A 416 -5.91 -4.82 -10.55
N LEU A 417 -6.89 -5.25 -9.76
CA LEU A 417 -7.81 -4.37 -9.06
C LEU A 417 -7.09 -3.46 -8.05
N LEU A 418 -6.17 -4.01 -7.25
CA LEU A 418 -5.34 -3.24 -6.32
C LEU A 418 -4.47 -2.23 -7.06
N ARG A 419 -3.88 -2.60 -8.20
CA ARG A 419 -3.08 -1.70 -9.03
C ARG A 419 -3.92 -0.55 -9.58
N GLN A 420 -5.15 -0.81 -10.02
CA GLN A 420 -6.09 0.24 -10.45
C GLN A 420 -6.43 1.19 -9.31
N LEU A 421 -6.70 0.68 -8.11
CA LEU A 421 -6.99 1.50 -6.93
C LEU A 421 -5.82 2.43 -6.58
N HIS A 422 -4.59 1.99 -6.78
CA HIS A 422 -3.39 2.78 -6.56
C HIS A 422 -2.88 3.53 -7.79
N HIS A 423 -3.65 3.57 -8.87
CA HIS A 423 -3.32 4.26 -10.13
C HIS A 423 -1.99 3.81 -10.77
N ILE A 424 -1.66 2.52 -10.66
CA ILE A 424 -0.47 1.93 -11.27
C ILE A 424 -0.82 1.41 -12.66
N THR A 425 -0.30 2.06 -13.70
CA THR A 425 -0.53 1.69 -15.11
C THR A 425 0.60 0.82 -15.67
N GLU A 426 0.30 0.02 -16.70
CA GLU A 426 1.33 -0.72 -17.45
C GLU A 426 2.22 0.27 -18.21
N GLY A 427 3.54 0.18 -18.00
CA GLY A 427 4.53 1.02 -18.69
C GLY A 427 4.88 2.34 -18.00
N GLY A 428 4.45 2.56 -16.78
CA GLY A 428 4.75 3.75 -15.98
C GLY A 428 3.70 4.85 -16.10
N HIS A 429 3.76 5.78 -15.17
CA HIS A 429 2.81 6.87 -15.08
C HIS A 429 2.81 7.72 -16.35
N GLU A 430 1.63 8.02 -16.90
CA GLU A 430 1.49 9.04 -17.92
C GLU A 430 2.13 10.35 -17.44
N ARG A 431 2.89 10.99 -18.30
CA ARG A 431 3.74 12.15 -18.02
C ARG A 431 2.92 13.39 -17.69
#